data_a8a1e61ffd9c787d088d550fa87b3587
#
_entry.id   a8a1e61ffd9c787d088d550fa87b3587
#
_cell.length_a   1.000
_cell.length_b   1.000
_cell.length_c   1.000
_cell.angle_alpha   90.00
_cell.angle_beta   90.00
_cell.angle_gamma   90.00
#
_symmetry.space_group_name_H-M   'P 1'
#
loop_
_entity.id
_entity.type
_entity.pdbx_description
1 polymer ?
#
loop_
_entity_poly.entity_id
_entity_poly.type
_entity_poly.pdbx_seq_one_letter_code
_entity_poly.pdbx_strand_id
1 'polypeptide(L)'
;MTTDDAATRAREFIETTELPPPPPRTREARSAPTDPGTMSAMAVGQNLVEFADDAPPELRAAVTDALLLAQLAADKAETATPDQWYEKHRSVLTHLGFFGDGLTRTAQDFSSEDGDLHEAILPVITAAFAGVGVPALVIETLRQLSSMDEGKSWITLFERESKRFGARQFQISKVAGTPTQQRVNMLGFAMDIGQTATQALFFRHARDTVAVERIEGHFTVEAATLLEIAPALADKLRERRGSYLEALEI
;
A
#
# COMPACT_ATOMS: atom_id res chain seq x y z
N MET A 1 30.09 6.30 -4.27
CA MET A 1 28.86 7.01 -4.60
C MET A 1 28.44 7.70 -3.32
N THR A 2 28.38 9.02 -3.29
CA THR A 2 28.02 9.78 -2.08
C THR A 2 26.50 9.78 -1.91
N THR A 3 25.99 9.94 -0.69
CA THR A 3 24.55 10.03 -0.37
C THR A 3 23.90 11.17 -1.15
N ASP A 4 24.57 12.29 -1.32
CA ASP A 4 24.12 13.47 -2.08
C ASP A 4 23.85 13.16 -3.58
N ASP A 5 24.69 12.33 -4.21
CA ASP A 5 24.51 11.88 -5.60
C ASP A 5 23.27 10.95 -5.75
N ALA A 6 22.98 10.13 -4.74
CA ALA A 6 21.78 9.28 -4.73
C ALA A 6 20.50 10.10 -4.57
N ALA A 7 20.47 11.06 -3.66
CA ALA A 7 19.33 11.92 -3.42
C ALA A 7 19.04 12.84 -4.62
N THR A 8 20.08 13.35 -5.29
CA THR A 8 19.92 14.16 -6.51
C THR A 8 19.25 13.37 -7.62
N ARG A 9 19.69 12.13 -7.89
CA ARG A 9 19.04 11.26 -8.89
C ARG A 9 17.59 10.90 -8.52
N ALA A 10 17.34 10.67 -7.23
CA ALA A 10 15.97 10.39 -6.77
C ALA A 10 15.05 11.61 -6.97
N ARG A 11 15.51 12.84 -6.73
CA ARG A 11 14.74 14.06 -7.02
C ARG A 11 14.43 14.21 -8.50
N GLU A 12 15.42 14.05 -9.38
CA GLU A 12 15.21 14.09 -10.84
C GLU A 12 14.19 13.02 -11.28
N PHE A 13 14.27 11.82 -10.71
CA PHE A 13 13.31 10.75 -10.96
C PHE A 13 11.90 11.14 -10.50
N ILE A 14 11.74 11.71 -9.30
CA ILE A 14 10.44 12.17 -8.79
C ILE A 14 9.84 13.22 -9.72
N GLU A 15 10.62 14.22 -10.12
CA GLU A 15 10.17 15.30 -10.98
C GLU A 15 9.69 14.80 -12.35
N THR A 16 10.43 13.89 -12.97
CA THR A 16 10.15 13.34 -14.31
C THR A 16 9.13 12.21 -14.33
N THR A 17 8.83 11.60 -13.15
CA THR A 17 7.86 10.50 -13.07
C THR A 17 6.46 10.97 -13.47
N GLU A 18 5.90 10.33 -14.50
CA GLU A 18 4.52 10.56 -14.91
C GLU A 18 3.54 9.87 -13.96
N LEU A 19 2.47 10.56 -13.59
CA LEU A 19 1.41 10.07 -12.72
C LEU A 19 0.05 10.18 -13.44
N PRO A 20 -0.94 9.35 -13.09
CA PRO A 20 -2.29 9.52 -13.59
C PRO A 20 -2.86 10.88 -13.16
N PRO A 21 -3.83 11.43 -13.90
CA PRO A 21 -4.51 12.64 -13.46
C PRO A 21 -5.14 12.42 -12.09
N PRO A 22 -5.17 13.45 -11.21
CA PRO A 22 -5.85 13.33 -9.94
C PRO A 22 -7.33 12.99 -10.18
N PRO A 23 -7.94 12.11 -9.40
CA PRO A 23 -9.35 11.80 -9.54
C PRO A 23 -10.18 13.06 -9.28
N PRO A 24 -11.36 13.18 -9.91
CA PRO A 24 -12.26 14.31 -9.66
C PRO A 24 -12.61 14.34 -8.17
N ARG A 25 -12.46 15.51 -7.54
CA ARG A 25 -12.81 15.72 -6.13
C ARG A 25 -14.32 15.50 -5.97
N THR A 26 -14.70 14.39 -5.39
CA THR A 26 -16.09 14.18 -4.96
C THR A 26 -16.41 15.05 -3.75
N ARG A 27 -17.69 15.40 -3.56
CA ARG A 27 -18.14 16.23 -2.41
C ARG A 27 -17.83 15.58 -1.05
N GLU A 28 -17.67 14.27 -1.02
CA GLU A 28 -17.36 13.45 0.17
C GLU A 28 -15.88 13.52 0.58
N ALA A 29 -14.96 13.82 -0.34
CA ALA A 29 -13.53 14.03 -0.07
C ALA A 29 -13.24 15.39 0.64
N ARG A 30 -14.14 15.88 1.50
CA ARG A 30 -13.98 17.10 2.31
C ARG A 30 -13.55 16.83 3.74
N SER A 31 -13.13 15.62 4.08
CA SER A 31 -12.37 15.38 5.30
C SER A 31 -11.11 16.27 5.27
N ALA A 32 -10.72 16.77 6.43
CA ALA A 32 -9.47 17.53 6.56
C ALA A 32 -8.33 16.68 5.96
N PRO A 33 -7.35 17.29 5.27
CA PRO A 33 -6.25 16.53 4.70
C PRO A 33 -5.62 15.65 5.77
N THR A 34 -5.63 14.33 5.57
CA THR A 34 -5.00 13.39 6.47
C THR A 34 -3.50 13.68 6.51
N ASP A 35 -2.99 14.04 7.68
CA ASP A 35 -1.55 14.21 7.89
C ASP A 35 -0.90 12.84 8.11
N PRO A 36 -0.17 12.30 7.13
CA PRO A 36 0.39 10.96 7.23
C PRO A 36 1.42 10.82 8.35
N GLY A 37 2.00 11.92 8.83
CA GLY A 37 2.95 11.90 9.95
C GLY A 37 2.30 11.55 11.29
N THR A 38 1.02 11.80 11.47
CA THR A 38 0.31 11.61 12.74
C THR A 38 -0.41 10.26 12.86
N MET A 39 -0.57 9.53 11.76
CA MET A 39 -1.33 8.28 11.73
C MET A 39 -0.47 7.06 12.06
N SER A 40 -0.98 6.16 12.91
CA SER A 40 -0.35 4.86 13.18
C SER A 40 -0.72 3.81 12.12
N ALA A 41 -1.91 3.92 11.52
CA ALA A 41 -2.33 3.08 10.41
C ALA A 41 -3.22 3.86 9.44
N MET A 42 -3.10 3.59 8.14
CA MET A 42 -3.84 4.30 7.10
C MET A 42 -3.98 3.48 5.81
N ALA A 43 -4.98 3.83 5.02
CA ALA A 43 -5.07 3.41 3.63
C ALA A 43 -4.26 4.38 2.75
N VAL A 44 -3.34 3.85 1.97
CA VAL A 44 -2.54 4.54 0.95
C VAL A 44 -2.93 3.93 -0.39
N GLY A 45 -3.98 4.46 -1.01
CA GLY A 45 -4.60 3.83 -2.17
C GLY A 45 -5.07 2.41 -1.85
N GLN A 46 -4.52 1.41 -2.54
CA GLN A 46 -4.81 -0.02 -2.34
C GLN A 46 -3.91 -0.69 -1.28
N ASN A 47 -3.12 0.06 -0.51
CA ASN A 47 -2.22 -0.45 0.51
C ASN A 47 -2.69 -0.05 1.92
N LEU A 48 -2.93 -1.02 2.81
CA LEU A 48 -3.14 -0.77 4.23
C LEU A 48 -1.78 -0.74 4.91
N VAL A 49 -1.37 0.43 5.37
CA VAL A 49 -0.04 0.67 5.95
C VAL A 49 -0.15 0.88 7.45
N GLU A 50 0.66 0.17 8.21
CA GLU A 50 0.81 0.38 9.65
C GLU A 50 2.26 0.73 9.98
N PHE A 51 2.45 1.73 10.80
CA PHE A 51 3.74 2.18 11.31
C PHE A 51 4.00 1.63 12.72
N ALA A 52 5.26 1.39 13.04
CA ALA A 52 5.66 1.17 14.42
C ALA A 52 5.40 2.44 15.25
N ASP A 53 5.09 2.28 16.54
CA ASP A 53 4.69 3.38 17.42
C ASP A 53 5.79 4.44 17.58
N ASP A 54 7.05 4.02 17.53
CA ASP A 54 8.23 4.85 17.67
C ASP A 54 8.73 5.49 16.37
N ALA A 55 8.05 5.24 15.23
CA ALA A 55 8.43 5.84 13.94
C ALA A 55 8.21 7.36 13.97
N PRO A 56 9.25 8.19 13.68
CA PRO A 56 9.12 9.64 13.65
C PRO A 56 8.07 10.11 12.63
N PRO A 57 7.28 11.16 12.95
CA PRO A 57 6.22 11.67 12.06
C PRO A 57 6.71 12.02 10.66
N GLU A 58 7.87 12.64 10.54
CA GLU A 58 8.47 13.01 9.26
C GLU A 58 8.85 11.80 8.42
N LEU A 59 9.28 10.71 9.04
CA LEU A 59 9.58 9.46 8.34
C LEU A 59 8.31 8.72 7.94
N ARG A 60 7.26 8.74 8.78
CA ARG A 60 5.94 8.21 8.41
C ARG A 60 5.42 8.90 7.16
N ALA A 61 5.45 10.24 7.13
CA ALA A 61 5.01 11.03 5.99
C ALA A 61 5.82 10.72 4.73
N ALA A 62 7.14 10.67 4.83
CA ALA A 62 8.02 10.41 3.69
C ALA A 62 7.87 8.98 3.12
N VAL A 63 7.73 7.96 3.98
CA VAL A 63 7.44 6.58 3.54
C VAL A 63 6.06 6.49 2.88
N THR A 64 5.04 7.12 3.46
CA THR A 64 3.69 7.17 2.87
C THR A 64 3.72 7.75 1.46
N ASP A 65 4.41 8.87 1.27
CA ASP A 65 4.55 9.51 -0.03
C ASP A 65 5.34 8.65 -1.03
N ALA A 66 6.38 7.98 -0.58
CA ALA A 66 7.15 7.07 -1.44
C ALA A 66 6.28 5.89 -1.92
N LEU A 67 5.49 5.29 -1.03
CA LEU A 67 4.56 4.21 -1.37
C LEU A 67 3.46 4.69 -2.32
N LEU A 68 2.90 5.88 -2.07
CA LEU A 68 1.90 6.48 -2.95
C LEU A 68 2.47 6.80 -4.34
N LEU A 69 3.68 7.39 -4.42
CA LEU A 69 4.33 7.64 -5.70
C LEU A 69 4.55 6.35 -6.48
N ALA A 70 5.04 5.29 -5.80
CA ALA A 70 5.28 4.00 -6.41
C ALA A 70 4.00 3.37 -6.96
N GLN A 71 2.91 3.42 -6.19
CA GLN A 71 1.60 2.97 -6.67
C GLN A 71 1.16 3.76 -7.91
N LEU A 72 1.09 5.08 -7.82
CA LEU A 72 0.57 5.91 -8.91
C LEU A 72 1.42 5.80 -10.18
N ALA A 73 2.73 5.67 -10.06
CA ALA A 73 3.61 5.45 -11.21
C ALA A 73 3.42 4.07 -11.84
N ALA A 74 3.17 3.03 -11.01
CA ALA A 74 2.83 1.70 -11.52
C ALA A 74 1.46 1.70 -12.20
N ASP A 75 0.51 2.47 -11.67
CA ASP A 75 -0.82 2.66 -12.24
C ASP A 75 -0.79 3.33 -13.62
N LYS A 76 0.10 4.30 -13.78
CA LYS A 76 0.28 5.04 -15.05
C LYS A 76 0.98 4.20 -16.12
N ALA A 77 1.76 3.20 -15.73
CA ALA A 77 2.64 2.45 -16.65
C ALA A 77 1.90 1.48 -17.60
N GLU A 78 0.56 1.46 -17.60
CA GLU A 78 -0.26 0.60 -18.49
C GLU A 78 0.19 -0.87 -18.47
N THR A 79 0.55 -1.37 -17.30
CA THR A 79 0.94 -2.77 -17.11
C THR A 79 -0.23 -3.71 -17.39
N ALA A 80 0.01 -4.86 -18.01
CA ALA A 80 -1.03 -5.80 -18.42
C ALA A 80 -1.33 -6.86 -17.34
N THR A 81 -0.43 -7.05 -16.38
CA THR A 81 -0.54 -8.09 -15.36
C THR A 81 -0.18 -7.56 -13.97
N PRO A 82 -0.67 -8.21 -12.89
CA PRO A 82 -0.24 -7.88 -11.53
C PRO A 82 1.28 -7.93 -11.36
N ASP A 83 1.94 -8.92 -11.95
CA ASP A 83 3.39 -9.05 -11.92
C ASP A 83 4.12 -7.82 -12.44
N GLN A 84 3.74 -7.36 -13.61
CA GLN A 84 4.36 -6.17 -14.22
C GLN A 84 4.11 -4.93 -13.36
N TRP A 85 2.94 -4.83 -12.75
CA TRP A 85 2.61 -3.74 -11.84
C TRP A 85 3.50 -3.76 -10.59
N TYR A 86 3.62 -4.93 -9.93
CA TYR A 86 4.47 -5.06 -8.74
C TYR A 86 5.95 -4.80 -9.05
N GLU A 87 6.45 -5.27 -10.20
CA GLU A 87 7.82 -4.98 -10.63
C GLU A 87 8.03 -3.49 -10.90
N LYS A 88 7.03 -2.81 -11.50
CA LYS A 88 7.10 -1.36 -11.69
C LYS A 88 7.09 -0.63 -10.36
N HIS A 89 6.18 -1.02 -9.44
CA HIS A 89 6.12 -0.48 -8.08
C HIS A 89 7.47 -0.62 -7.36
N ARG A 90 8.06 -1.83 -7.38
CA ARG A 90 9.39 -2.09 -6.82
C ARG A 90 10.47 -1.23 -7.48
N SER A 91 10.47 -1.12 -8.79
CA SER A 91 11.43 -0.30 -9.54
C SER A 91 11.37 1.15 -9.10
N VAL A 92 10.18 1.73 -8.89
CA VAL A 92 10.04 3.11 -8.40
C VAL A 92 10.64 3.24 -7.01
N LEU A 93 10.31 2.34 -6.08
CA LEU A 93 10.90 2.35 -4.74
C LEU A 93 12.45 2.30 -4.80
N THR A 94 13.00 1.49 -5.70
CA THR A 94 14.46 1.41 -5.88
C THR A 94 15.05 2.76 -6.33
N HIS A 95 14.40 3.48 -7.23
CA HIS A 95 14.84 4.83 -7.65
C HIS A 95 14.74 5.87 -6.52
N LEU A 96 13.85 5.65 -5.54
CA LEU A 96 13.73 6.49 -4.34
C LEU A 96 14.75 6.12 -3.24
N GLY A 97 15.65 5.18 -3.51
CA GLY A 97 16.68 4.76 -2.57
C GLY A 97 16.30 3.57 -1.67
N PHE A 98 15.14 2.95 -1.92
CA PHE A 98 14.82 1.69 -1.25
C PHE A 98 15.58 0.54 -1.92
N PHE A 99 16.10 -0.37 -1.12
CA PHE A 99 16.73 -1.61 -1.57
C PHE A 99 16.09 -2.82 -0.90
N GLY A 100 16.09 -3.96 -1.59
CA GLY A 100 15.47 -5.19 -1.09
C GLY A 100 15.82 -6.39 -1.96
N ASP A 101 15.49 -7.58 -1.46
CA ASP A 101 15.89 -8.87 -2.07
C ASP A 101 15.03 -9.29 -3.27
N GLY A 102 14.14 -8.41 -3.73
CA GLY A 102 13.17 -8.73 -4.79
C GLY A 102 11.79 -9.10 -4.25
N LEU A 103 10.95 -9.60 -5.15
CA LEU A 103 9.60 -10.03 -4.80
C LEU A 103 9.51 -11.56 -4.82
N THR A 104 8.98 -12.14 -3.75
CA THR A 104 8.66 -13.58 -3.68
C THR A 104 7.18 -13.77 -3.97
N ARG A 105 6.85 -14.76 -4.80
CA ARG A 105 5.48 -15.07 -5.21
C ARG A 105 5.10 -16.48 -4.78
N THR A 106 3.88 -16.63 -4.29
CA THR A 106 3.33 -17.91 -3.87
C THR A 106 1.85 -17.97 -4.24
N ALA A 107 1.46 -18.99 -5.01
CA ALA A 107 0.05 -19.25 -5.27
C ALA A 107 -0.60 -19.90 -4.05
N GLN A 108 -1.81 -19.47 -3.71
CA GLN A 108 -2.62 -20.00 -2.63
C GLN A 108 -4.09 -20.01 -3.05
N ASP A 109 -4.79 -21.08 -2.76
CA ASP A 109 -6.22 -21.18 -2.98
C ASP A 109 -6.97 -20.94 -1.66
N PHE A 110 -8.03 -20.13 -1.73
CA PHE A 110 -9.01 -19.98 -0.66
C PHE A 110 -10.32 -20.62 -1.07
N SER A 111 -10.96 -21.34 -0.15
CA SER A 111 -12.23 -22.01 -0.37
C SER A 111 -13.38 -21.27 0.34
N SER A 112 -14.62 -21.59 -0.03
CA SER A 112 -15.80 -21.06 0.65
C SER A 112 -15.91 -21.48 2.13
N GLU A 113 -15.16 -22.50 2.56
CA GLU A 113 -15.09 -22.92 3.95
C GLU A 113 -14.23 -21.98 4.81
N ASP A 114 -13.38 -21.16 4.17
CA ASP A 114 -12.50 -20.21 4.84
C ASP A 114 -13.22 -18.90 5.29
N GLY A 115 -14.50 -18.76 5.01
CA GLY A 115 -15.30 -17.59 5.36
C GLY A 115 -15.20 -16.44 4.35
N ASP A 116 -15.38 -15.20 4.81
CA ASP A 116 -15.17 -14.01 3.99
C ASP A 116 -13.67 -13.80 3.71
N LEU A 117 -13.32 -13.19 2.57
CA LEU A 117 -11.91 -13.03 2.18
C LEU A 117 -11.06 -12.36 3.27
N HIS A 118 -11.59 -11.33 3.92
CA HIS A 118 -10.86 -10.64 4.99
C HIS A 118 -10.55 -11.55 6.19
N GLU A 119 -11.39 -12.57 6.46
CA GLU A 119 -11.13 -13.56 7.50
C GLU A 119 -10.08 -14.58 7.03
N ALA A 120 -10.20 -15.05 5.79
CA ALA A 120 -9.29 -16.03 5.18
C ALA A 120 -7.84 -15.52 5.07
N ILE A 121 -7.63 -14.21 4.84
CA ILE A 121 -6.29 -13.63 4.74
C ILE A 121 -5.61 -13.36 6.10
N LEU A 122 -6.34 -13.30 7.22
CA LEU A 122 -5.75 -12.98 8.54
C LEU A 122 -4.64 -13.95 8.97
N PRO A 123 -4.78 -15.27 8.85
CA PRO A 123 -3.70 -16.20 9.15
C PRO A 123 -2.47 -15.98 8.24
N VAL A 124 -2.70 -15.67 6.98
CA VAL A 124 -1.64 -15.42 5.99
C VAL A 124 -0.86 -14.17 6.36
N ILE A 125 -1.54 -13.07 6.71
CA ILE A 125 -0.92 -11.84 7.20
C ILE A 125 -0.09 -12.13 8.45
N THR A 126 -0.68 -12.82 9.43
CA THR A 126 0.00 -13.15 10.69
C THR A 126 1.28 -13.95 10.45
N ALA A 127 1.22 -14.95 9.56
CA ALA A 127 2.38 -15.78 9.23
C ALA A 127 3.46 -15.00 8.47
N ALA A 128 3.09 -14.20 7.47
CA ALA A 128 4.03 -13.41 6.68
C ALA A 128 4.79 -12.36 7.51
N PHE A 129 4.15 -11.79 8.52
CA PHE A 129 4.74 -10.76 9.37
C PHE A 129 5.32 -11.29 10.69
N ALA A 130 5.26 -12.60 11.00
CA ALA A 130 5.70 -13.16 12.28
C ALA A 130 7.16 -12.83 12.65
N GLY A 131 8.07 -12.71 11.65
CA GLY A 131 9.49 -12.40 11.86
C GLY A 131 9.84 -10.92 11.86
N VAL A 132 8.90 -10.03 11.47
CA VAL A 132 9.20 -8.61 11.20
C VAL A 132 8.26 -7.64 11.94
N GLY A 133 7.37 -8.16 12.75
CA GLY A 133 6.36 -7.41 13.48
C GLY A 133 5.00 -7.41 12.77
N VAL A 134 4.02 -8.02 13.40
CA VAL A 134 2.66 -8.17 12.87
C VAL A 134 1.95 -6.81 12.86
N PRO A 135 1.26 -6.43 11.76
CA PRO A 135 0.47 -5.20 11.69
C PRO A 135 -0.84 -5.33 12.50
N ALA A 136 -0.75 -5.12 13.81
CA ALA A 136 -1.83 -5.41 14.76
C ALA A 136 -3.07 -4.54 14.54
N LEU A 137 -2.91 -3.25 14.21
CA LEU A 137 -4.02 -2.33 13.93
C LEU A 137 -4.73 -2.73 12.63
N VAL A 138 -3.98 -3.07 11.57
CA VAL A 138 -4.58 -3.54 10.32
C VAL A 138 -5.33 -4.85 10.54
N ILE A 139 -4.77 -5.80 11.29
CA ILE A 139 -5.44 -7.07 11.61
C ILE A 139 -6.73 -6.81 12.39
N GLU A 140 -6.70 -5.93 13.40
CA GLU A 140 -7.88 -5.59 14.20
C GLU A 140 -8.95 -4.92 13.34
N THR A 141 -8.54 -3.97 12.48
CA THR A 141 -9.44 -3.34 11.50
C THR A 141 -10.12 -4.38 10.60
N LEU A 142 -9.34 -5.33 10.07
CA LEU A 142 -9.90 -6.40 9.22
C LEU A 142 -10.83 -7.35 9.99
N ARG A 143 -10.56 -7.67 11.25
CA ARG A 143 -11.46 -8.48 12.10
C ARG A 143 -12.80 -7.81 12.34
N GLN A 144 -12.80 -6.50 12.49
CA GLN A 144 -14.02 -5.73 12.75
C GLN A 144 -14.78 -5.36 11.46
N LEU A 145 -14.23 -5.67 10.29
CA LEU A 145 -14.73 -5.22 9.00
C LEU A 145 -16.21 -5.60 8.77
N SER A 146 -16.62 -6.80 9.16
CA SER A 146 -18.01 -7.29 9.02
C SER A 146 -19.04 -6.47 9.82
N SER A 147 -18.59 -5.73 10.84
CA SER A 147 -19.43 -4.86 11.68
C SER A 147 -19.30 -3.38 11.33
N MET A 148 -18.41 -3.02 10.39
CA MET A 148 -18.20 -1.64 9.98
C MET A 148 -19.22 -1.20 8.91
N ASP A 149 -19.45 0.11 8.87
CA ASP A 149 -20.17 0.74 7.76
C ASP A 149 -19.29 0.69 6.49
N GLU A 150 -19.78 0.01 5.46
CA GLU A 150 -19.11 -0.09 4.15
C GLU A 150 -18.86 1.28 3.48
N GLY A 151 -19.59 2.31 3.90
CA GLY A 151 -19.42 3.70 3.45
C GLY A 151 -18.27 4.45 4.11
N LYS A 152 -17.49 3.85 5.05
CA LYS A 152 -16.30 4.50 5.60
C LYS A 152 -15.33 4.93 4.48
N SER A 153 -14.75 6.11 4.62
CA SER A 153 -13.93 6.74 3.57
C SER A 153 -12.73 5.88 3.16
N TRP A 154 -12.04 5.26 4.12
CA TRP A 154 -10.91 4.39 3.84
C TRP A 154 -11.31 3.09 3.11
N ILE A 155 -12.49 2.51 3.42
CA ILE A 155 -13.02 1.32 2.72
C ILE A 155 -13.34 1.70 1.27
N THR A 156 -14.05 2.81 1.08
CA THR A 156 -14.39 3.33 -0.26
C THR A 156 -13.15 3.59 -1.10
N LEU A 157 -12.12 4.22 -0.51
CA LEU A 157 -10.83 4.46 -1.16
C LEU A 157 -10.16 3.13 -1.55
N PHE A 158 -9.99 2.23 -0.59
CA PHE A 158 -9.31 0.96 -0.78
C PHE A 158 -10.01 0.09 -1.85
N GLU A 159 -11.33 -0.03 -1.79
CA GLU A 159 -12.11 -0.77 -2.77
C GLU A 159 -12.03 -0.16 -4.18
N ARG A 160 -12.00 1.16 -4.29
CA ARG A 160 -11.80 1.85 -5.58
C ARG A 160 -10.44 1.51 -6.18
N GLU A 161 -9.40 1.64 -5.37
CA GLU A 161 -8.02 1.49 -5.84
C GLU A 161 -7.61 0.02 -6.06
N SER A 162 -8.28 -0.92 -5.39
CA SER A 162 -7.98 -2.36 -5.54
C SER A 162 -8.46 -2.97 -6.87
N LYS A 163 -9.31 -2.25 -7.64
CA LYS A 163 -9.86 -2.74 -8.93
C LYS A 163 -8.90 -2.54 -10.09
N ARG A 164 -8.21 -3.61 -10.51
CA ARG A 164 -7.27 -3.57 -11.63
C ARG A 164 -7.31 -4.82 -12.47
N PHE A 165 -7.00 -4.72 -13.75
CA PHE A 165 -6.85 -5.86 -14.68
C PHE A 165 -8.05 -6.80 -14.75
N GLY A 166 -9.26 -6.35 -14.39
CA GLY A 166 -10.41 -7.26 -14.23
C GLY A 166 -10.33 -8.16 -12.98
N ALA A 167 -9.32 -7.95 -12.17
CA ALA A 167 -9.02 -8.65 -10.92
C ALA A 167 -9.07 -7.70 -9.72
N ARG A 168 -8.84 -8.22 -8.53
CA ARG A 168 -8.60 -7.44 -7.33
C ARG A 168 -7.14 -7.56 -6.93
N GLN A 169 -6.55 -6.42 -6.59
CA GLN A 169 -5.16 -6.34 -6.16
C GLN A 169 -5.04 -5.36 -5.01
N PHE A 170 -4.41 -5.76 -3.92
CA PHE A 170 -4.17 -4.89 -2.78
C PHE A 170 -2.91 -5.29 -2.01
N GLN A 171 -2.51 -4.45 -1.09
CA GLN A 171 -1.31 -4.63 -0.29
C GLN A 171 -1.59 -4.39 1.21
N ILE A 172 -0.78 -5.01 2.04
CA ILE A 172 -0.67 -4.72 3.46
C ILE A 172 0.81 -4.51 3.76
N SER A 173 1.14 -3.40 4.40
CA SER A 173 2.52 -3.06 4.73
C SER A 173 2.70 -2.75 6.20
N LYS A 174 3.78 -3.27 6.80
CA LYS A 174 4.28 -2.86 8.11
C LYS A 174 5.57 -2.07 7.92
N VAL A 175 5.58 -0.86 8.45
CA VAL A 175 6.75 0.01 8.45
C VAL A 175 7.33 0.05 9.86
N ALA A 176 8.58 -0.31 9.99
CA ALA A 176 9.32 -0.29 11.25
C ALA A 176 10.79 0.00 10.97
N GLY A 177 11.55 0.39 11.98
CA GLY A 177 12.96 0.63 11.79
C GLY A 177 13.62 1.31 12.96
N THR A 178 14.70 1.97 12.68
CA THR A 178 15.46 2.81 13.60
C THR A 178 15.41 4.26 13.13
N PRO A 179 15.87 5.22 13.92
CA PRO A 179 15.97 6.61 13.44
C PRO A 179 16.86 6.81 12.20
N THR A 180 17.74 5.85 11.90
CA THR A 180 18.67 5.91 10.76
C THR A 180 18.21 5.08 9.56
N GLN A 181 17.31 4.12 9.74
CA GLN A 181 16.90 3.21 8.67
C GLN A 181 15.44 2.78 8.86
N GLN A 182 14.66 2.85 7.80
CA GLN A 182 13.30 2.36 7.77
C GLN A 182 13.18 1.10 6.92
N ARG A 183 12.36 0.17 7.37
CA ARG A 183 12.04 -1.07 6.67
C ARG A 183 10.53 -1.13 6.37
N VAL A 184 10.20 -1.39 5.13
CA VAL A 184 8.85 -1.65 4.66
C VAL A 184 8.74 -3.14 4.33
N ASN A 185 7.96 -3.86 5.11
CA ASN A 185 7.59 -5.24 4.81
C ASN A 185 6.21 -5.21 4.16
N MET A 186 6.10 -5.69 2.93
CA MET A 186 4.92 -5.63 2.10
C MET A 186 4.41 -7.03 1.79
N LEU A 187 3.11 -7.21 1.93
CA LEU A 187 2.38 -8.40 1.52
C LEU A 187 1.30 -7.97 0.52
N GLY A 188 1.46 -8.36 -0.72
CA GLY A 188 0.50 -8.13 -1.79
C GLY A 188 -0.38 -9.34 -2.03
N PHE A 189 -1.60 -9.09 -2.48
CA PHE A 189 -2.57 -10.08 -2.93
C PHE A 189 -3.06 -9.69 -4.31
N ALA A 190 -3.08 -10.65 -5.23
CA ALA A 190 -3.72 -10.51 -6.53
C ALA A 190 -4.67 -11.71 -6.74
N MET A 191 -5.91 -11.44 -7.11
CA MET A 191 -6.94 -12.47 -7.24
C MET A 191 -7.90 -12.17 -8.37
N ASP A 192 -8.29 -13.19 -9.09
CA ASP A 192 -9.37 -13.13 -10.09
C ASP A 192 -10.68 -13.53 -9.41
N ILE A 193 -11.47 -12.54 -8.99
CA ILE A 193 -12.78 -12.76 -8.38
C ILE A 193 -13.93 -12.37 -9.32
N GLY A 194 -13.63 -12.22 -10.62
CA GLY A 194 -14.58 -11.82 -11.65
C GLY A 194 -15.09 -10.39 -11.51
N GLN A 195 -15.77 -9.91 -12.55
CA GLN A 195 -16.29 -8.53 -12.59
C GLN A 195 -17.52 -8.30 -11.71
N THR A 196 -18.13 -9.35 -11.19
CA THR A 196 -19.38 -9.28 -10.39
C THR A 196 -19.13 -8.97 -8.92
N ALA A 197 -17.89 -9.16 -8.41
CA ALA A 197 -17.57 -8.79 -7.04
C ALA A 197 -17.48 -7.26 -6.92
N THR A 198 -18.40 -6.67 -6.19
CA THR A 198 -18.46 -5.22 -5.98
C THR A 198 -17.39 -4.75 -5.00
N GLN A 199 -16.99 -5.61 -4.06
CA GLN A 199 -16.03 -5.30 -2.98
C GLN A 199 -15.07 -6.46 -2.77
N ALA A 200 -13.76 -6.17 -2.61
CA ALA A 200 -12.73 -7.18 -2.43
C ALA A 200 -12.74 -7.78 -1.02
N LEU A 201 -12.76 -6.91 0.01
CA LEU A 201 -12.64 -7.35 1.40
C LEU A 201 -13.90 -8.06 1.91
N PHE A 202 -15.07 -7.69 1.41
CA PHE A 202 -16.37 -8.28 1.77
C PHE A 202 -16.81 -9.41 0.83
N PHE A 203 -15.89 -9.90 -0.01
CA PHE A 203 -16.24 -10.93 -0.96
C PHE A 203 -16.53 -12.25 -0.24
N ARG A 204 -17.77 -12.70 -0.35
CA ARG A 204 -18.22 -14.02 0.09
C ARG A 204 -18.18 -14.99 -1.07
N HIS A 205 -17.41 -16.04 -0.90
CA HIS A 205 -17.46 -17.16 -1.81
C HIS A 205 -18.78 -17.90 -1.69
N ALA A 206 -19.57 -17.86 -2.75
CA ALA A 206 -20.82 -18.61 -2.71
C ALA A 206 -20.60 -20.12 -2.95
N ARG A 207 -19.59 -20.55 -3.71
CA ARG A 207 -19.38 -21.96 -4.07
C ARG A 207 -18.03 -22.37 -4.66
N ASP A 208 -17.11 -21.45 -4.95
CA ASP A 208 -15.90 -21.77 -5.72
C ASP A 208 -14.59 -21.44 -4.97
N THR A 209 -13.52 -22.13 -5.34
CA THR A 209 -12.17 -21.81 -4.89
C THR A 209 -11.68 -20.56 -5.63
N VAL A 210 -11.09 -19.60 -4.90
CA VAL A 210 -10.41 -18.46 -5.51
C VAL A 210 -8.92 -18.66 -5.45
N ALA A 211 -8.28 -18.62 -6.62
CA ALA A 211 -6.85 -18.58 -6.72
C ALA A 211 -6.37 -17.15 -6.33
N VAL A 212 -5.50 -17.11 -5.35
CA VAL A 212 -4.87 -15.89 -4.86
C VAL A 212 -3.37 -16.00 -5.05
N GLU A 213 -2.79 -15.03 -5.72
CA GLU A 213 -1.34 -14.87 -5.75
C GLU A 213 -0.92 -13.97 -4.59
N ARG A 214 -0.02 -14.49 -3.76
CA ARG A 214 0.62 -13.76 -2.67
C ARG A 214 1.99 -13.27 -3.12
N ILE A 215 2.25 -11.98 -2.92
CA ILE A 215 3.50 -11.32 -3.30
C ILE A 215 4.12 -10.71 -2.04
N GLU A 216 5.32 -11.13 -1.69
CA GLU A 216 6.04 -10.62 -0.53
C GLU A 216 7.23 -9.77 -0.98
N GLY A 217 7.44 -8.62 -0.34
CA GLY A 217 8.56 -7.73 -0.59
C GLY A 217 9.09 -7.13 0.71
N HIS A 218 10.42 -7.07 0.83
CA HIS A 218 11.09 -6.44 1.94
C HIS A 218 11.99 -5.33 1.41
N PHE A 219 11.74 -4.11 1.85
CA PHE A 219 12.45 -2.92 1.39
C PHE A 219 13.04 -2.19 2.58
N THR A 220 14.23 -1.68 2.41
CA THR A 220 14.92 -0.88 3.41
C THR A 220 15.39 0.42 2.78
N VAL A 221 15.32 1.53 3.50
CA VAL A 221 15.80 2.84 3.06
C VAL A 221 16.52 3.55 4.21
N GLU A 222 17.61 4.23 3.88
CA GLU A 222 18.27 5.12 4.82
C GLU A 222 17.40 6.35 5.12
N ALA A 223 17.15 6.63 6.40
CA ALA A 223 16.31 7.73 6.83
C ALA A 223 16.80 9.09 6.29
N ALA A 224 18.11 9.31 6.29
CA ALA A 224 18.70 10.54 5.77
C ALA A 224 18.38 10.74 4.27
N THR A 225 18.53 9.71 3.45
CA THR A 225 18.19 9.76 2.01
C THR A 225 16.71 10.05 1.82
N LEU A 226 15.86 9.36 2.57
CA LEU A 226 14.41 9.53 2.46
C LEU A 226 13.97 10.94 2.87
N LEU A 227 14.49 11.47 3.98
CA LEU A 227 14.18 12.83 4.45
C LEU A 227 14.68 13.91 3.47
N GLU A 228 15.79 13.66 2.80
CA GLU A 228 16.34 14.58 1.80
C GLU A 228 15.45 14.70 0.55
N ILE A 229 14.75 13.63 0.15
CA ILE A 229 13.82 13.65 -0.98
C ILE A 229 12.37 13.95 -0.58
N ALA A 230 12.05 13.93 0.71
CA ALA A 230 10.69 14.12 1.23
C ALA A 230 10.00 15.42 0.74
N PRO A 231 10.68 16.59 0.64
CA PRO A 231 10.06 17.79 0.09
C PRO A 231 9.62 17.62 -1.37
N ALA A 232 10.43 16.97 -2.21
CA ALA A 232 10.11 16.71 -3.62
C ALA A 232 8.93 15.74 -3.76
N LEU A 233 8.87 14.69 -2.93
CA LEU A 233 7.72 13.78 -2.85
C LEU A 233 6.46 14.52 -2.46
N ALA A 234 6.51 15.34 -1.40
CA ALA A 234 5.38 16.12 -0.89
C ALA A 234 4.84 17.07 -1.96
N ASP A 235 5.72 17.76 -2.68
CA ASP A 235 5.34 18.68 -3.76
C ASP A 235 4.70 17.94 -4.94
N LYS A 236 5.28 16.83 -5.36
CA LYS A 236 4.77 15.99 -6.46
C LYS A 236 3.37 15.44 -6.17
N LEU A 237 3.08 15.11 -4.92
CA LEU A 237 1.84 14.46 -4.49
C LEU A 237 0.82 15.41 -3.87
N ARG A 238 1.12 16.70 -3.73
CA ARG A 238 0.29 17.71 -3.03
C ARG A 238 -1.19 17.65 -3.41
N GLU A 239 -1.49 17.59 -4.70
CA GLU A 239 -2.87 17.58 -5.20
C GLU A 239 -3.54 16.20 -5.11
N ARG A 240 -2.77 15.14 -4.83
CA ARG A 240 -3.23 13.75 -4.85
C ARG A 240 -3.49 13.18 -3.47
N ARG A 241 -2.73 13.61 -2.45
CA ARG A 241 -2.83 13.07 -1.08
C ARG A 241 -4.28 13.00 -0.59
N GLY A 242 -5.05 14.07 -0.72
CA GLY A 242 -6.44 14.13 -0.26
C GLY A 242 -7.42 13.20 -1.00
N SER A 243 -6.96 12.46 -2.02
CA SER A 243 -7.78 11.50 -2.77
C SER A 243 -7.29 10.07 -2.61
N TYR A 244 -6.11 9.87 -2.01
CA TYR A 244 -5.45 8.56 -1.90
C TYR A 244 -4.99 8.20 -0.49
N LEU A 245 -5.20 9.07 0.51
CA LEU A 245 -4.81 8.84 1.91
C LEU A 245 -6.02 8.96 2.81
N GLU A 246 -6.32 7.92 3.59
CA GLU A 246 -7.37 7.90 4.60
C GLU A 246 -6.90 7.20 5.87
N ALA A 247 -7.22 7.75 7.05
CA ALA A 247 -6.94 7.09 8.31
C ALA A 247 -7.75 5.80 8.45
N LEU A 248 -7.17 4.75 9.02
CA LEU A 248 -7.94 3.58 9.43
C LEU A 248 -8.66 3.92 10.74
N GLU A 249 -9.98 4.06 10.64
CA GLU A 249 -10.85 4.25 11.79
C GLU A 249 -11.43 2.90 12.22
N ILE A 250 -11.11 2.49 13.42
CA ILE A 250 -11.66 1.29 14.08
C ILE A 250 -13.00 1.61 14.71
#